data_9566cafe16d9843f79d23ce85876fbdd
#
_entry.id   9566cafe16d9843f79d23ce85876fbdd
#
_cell.length_a   1.000
_cell.length_b   1.000
_cell.length_c   1.000
_cell.angle_alpha   90.00
_cell.angle_beta   90.00
_cell.angle_gamma   90.00
#
_symmetry.space_group_name_H-M   'P 1'
#
loop_
_entity.id
_entity.type
_entity.pdbx_description
1 polymer ?
#
loop_
_entity_poly.entity_id
_entity_poly.type
_entity_poly.pdbx_seq_one_letter_code
_entity_poly.pdbx_strand_id
1 'polypeptide(L)'
;MTMDQDELLKVRDRYDAEMRRDAQPDGAHARVERTGRVVRQTVPGLGWNGVLWSDLDEDTADAEIAAQVAHFGARGEEDGGPEFEWKLYSHDRPADLGDRLRAAGFVPEAPETLVVARTADLAALPVEPPEGITLRVVTDEAGVDLMMEVHHRAFGTERPRIREQMLTLLRDEPDTIEAVLAMAGDVPVSAARMEMRPGSAFAGLWGGGTAPQWRGRGIYRLLVAHRARVAAARNIPYLQVDASADSRPILERLGFGVLGVTTPYIWRGTRP
;
A
#
# COMPACT_ATOMS: atom_id res chain seq x y z
N MET A 1 -21.91 -0.03 -8.01
CA MET A 1 -22.89 -0.15 -6.88
C MET A 1 -22.10 -0.25 -5.60
N THR A 2 -22.35 0.57 -4.59
CA THR A 2 -21.57 0.55 -3.32
C THR A 2 -21.87 -0.75 -2.58
N MET A 3 -20.85 -1.38 -1.99
CA MET A 3 -21.01 -2.55 -1.11
C MET A 3 -21.82 -2.16 0.14
N ASP A 4 -22.72 -3.02 0.58
CA ASP A 4 -23.41 -2.83 1.86
C ASP A 4 -22.51 -3.18 3.06
N GLN A 5 -22.99 -2.93 4.27
CA GLN A 5 -22.17 -3.10 5.46
C GLN A 5 -21.83 -4.56 5.76
N ASP A 6 -22.75 -5.49 5.50
CA ASP A 6 -22.49 -6.92 5.72
C ASP A 6 -21.46 -7.46 4.73
N GLU A 7 -21.50 -6.97 3.50
CA GLU A 7 -20.49 -7.31 2.50
C GLU A 7 -19.13 -6.73 2.86
N LEU A 8 -19.06 -5.46 3.30
CA LEU A 8 -17.81 -4.85 3.74
C LEU A 8 -17.18 -5.61 4.92
N LEU A 9 -17.96 -6.11 5.86
CA LEU A 9 -17.46 -6.95 6.95
C LEU A 9 -16.84 -8.26 6.41
N LYS A 10 -17.50 -8.96 5.51
CA LYS A 10 -16.96 -10.17 4.87
C LYS A 10 -15.70 -9.91 4.07
N VAL A 11 -15.65 -8.78 3.35
CA VAL A 11 -14.45 -8.38 2.59
C VAL A 11 -13.32 -8.01 3.53
N ARG A 12 -13.59 -7.36 4.68
CA ARG A 12 -12.58 -7.07 5.70
C ARG A 12 -12.00 -8.36 6.30
N ASP A 13 -12.84 -9.32 6.67
CA ASP A 13 -12.39 -10.60 7.22
C ASP A 13 -11.51 -11.36 6.21
N ARG A 14 -11.87 -11.29 4.92
CA ARG A 14 -11.07 -11.85 3.83
C ARG A 14 -9.75 -11.10 3.65
N TYR A 15 -9.77 -9.78 3.73
CA TYR A 15 -8.56 -8.93 3.67
C TYR A 15 -7.61 -9.27 4.81
N ASP A 16 -8.11 -9.36 6.05
CA ASP A 16 -7.32 -9.73 7.21
C ASP A 16 -6.71 -11.14 7.07
N ALA A 17 -7.46 -12.07 6.48
CA ALA A 17 -6.92 -13.40 6.19
C ALA A 17 -5.81 -13.34 5.14
N GLU A 18 -6.09 -12.85 3.93
CA GLU A 18 -5.18 -12.95 2.77
C GLU A 18 -4.02 -11.96 2.81
N MET A 19 -4.27 -10.72 3.27
CA MET A 19 -3.29 -9.63 3.20
C MET A 19 -2.49 -9.44 4.48
N ARG A 20 -2.93 -10.07 5.59
CA ARG A 20 -2.31 -9.88 6.91
C ARG A 20 -1.92 -11.22 7.55
N ARG A 21 -2.91 -12.04 7.99
CA ARG A 21 -2.66 -13.26 8.77
C ARG A 21 -1.93 -14.34 7.97
N ASP A 22 -2.34 -14.56 6.74
CA ASP A 22 -1.81 -15.58 5.84
C ASP A 22 -1.09 -14.93 4.64
N ALA A 23 -0.57 -13.70 4.85
CA ALA A 23 0.07 -12.89 3.83
C ALA A 23 1.19 -13.63 3.11
N GLN A 24 1.27 -13.42 1.80
CA GLN A 24 2.40 -13.84 0.98
C GLN A 24 3.49 -12.76 0.97
N PRO A 25 4.76 -13.14 0.78
CA PRO A 25 5.86 -12.18 0.69
C PRO A 25 5.64 -11.11 -0.39
N ASP A 26 6.10 -9.89 -0.14
CA ASP A 26 6.10 -8.76 -1.09
C ASP A 26 7.30 -8.83 -2.05
N GLY A 27 7.39 -9.91 -2.83
CA GLY A 27 8.47 -10.11 -3.78
C GLY A 27 9.45 -11.22 -3.40
N ALA A 28 10.30 -11.61 -4.35
CA ALA A 28 11.19 -12.78 -4.28
C ALA A 28 12.18 -12.77 -3.10
N HIS A 29 12.53 -11.59 -2.60
CA HIS A 29 13.49 -11.43 -1.50
C HIS A 29 12.83 -11.23 -0.14
N ALA A 30 11.51 -11.05 -0.11
CA ALA A 30 10.77 -10.90 1.13
C ALA A 30 10.54 -12.27 1.82
N ARG A 31 10.48 -12.24 3.13
CA ARG A 31 10.09 -13.40 3.96
C ARG A 31 8.98 -13.01 4.88
N VAL A 32 7.91 -13.81 4.88
CA VAL A 32 6.82 -13.69 5.85
C VAL A 32 6.94 -14.83 6.84
N GLU A 33 6.95 -14.50 8.11
CA GLU A 33 7.12 -15.45 9.21
C GLU A 33 6.02 -15.24 10.25
N ARG A 34 5.49 -16.36 10.76
CA ARG A 34 4.67 -16.36 11.97
C ARG A 34 5.56 -16.69 13.16
N THR A 35 5.67 -15.77 14.11
CA THR A 35 6.43 -15.94 15.35
C THR A 35 5.50 -15.66 16.53
N GLY A 36 5.18 -16.70 17.29
CA GLY A 36 4.20 -16.59 18.36
C GLY A 36 2.83 -16.16 17.82
N ARG A 37 2.35 -15.02 18.29
CA ARG A 37 1.05 -14.44 17.94
C ARG A 37 1.15 -13.34 16.87
N VAL A 38 2.31 -13.20 16.23
CA VAL A 38 2.58 -12.12 15.27
C VAL A 38 2.98 -12.70 13.91
N VAL A 39 2.51 -12.08 12.84
CA VAL A 39 2.99 -12.28 11.47
C VAL A 39 3.77 -11.05 11.06
N ARG A 40 5.03 -11.24 10.66
CA ARG A 40 5.92 -10.18 10.23
C ARG A 40 6.51 -10.47 8.85
N GLN A 41 6.86 -9.40 8.16
CA GLN A 41 7.66 -9.47 6.94
C GLN A 41 9.03 -8.86 7.17
N THR A 42 10.04 -9.49 6.60
CA THR A 42 11.42 -8.99 6.53
C THR A 42 11.89 -9.01 5.08
N VAL A 43 12.56 -7.93 4.67
CA VAL A 43 13.16 -7.78 3.36
C VAL A 43 14.60 -7.24 3.54
N PRO A 44 15.61 -7.81 2.87
CA PRO A 44 16.96 -7.22 2.87
C PRO A 44 16.99 -5.91 2.10
N GLY A 45 17.95 -5.05 2.40
CA GLY A 45 18.12 -3.76 1.73
C GLY A 45 16.98 -2.79 2.00
N LEU A 46 16.42 -2.16 0.96
CA LEU A 46 15.46 -1.06 1.06
C LEU A 46 13.98 -1.48 1.06
N GLY A 47 13.68 -2.77 1.21
CA GLY A 47 12.31 -3.26 1.25
C GLY A 47 11.53 -2.84 2.51
N TRP A 48 10.23 -3.08 2.50
CA TRP A 48 9.38 -2.80 3.67
C TRP A 48 9.52 -3.93 4.71
N ASN A 49 9.87 -3.55 5.92
CA ASN A 49 9.98 -4.43 7.08
C ASN A 49 8.87 -4.09 8.08
N GLY A 50 8.15 -5.08 8.58
CA GLY A 50 7.11 -4.77 9.54
C GLY A 50 6.24 -5.93 10.00
N VAL A 51 5.33 -5.59 10.91
CA VAL A 51 4.29 -6.47 11.42
C VAL A 51 3.02 -6.30 10.59
N LEU A 52 2.59 -7.40 9.98
CA LEU A 52 1.40 -7.49 9.13
C LEU A 52 0.13 -7.79 9.93
N TRP A 53 0.25 -8.63 10.97
CA TRP A 53 -0.88 -9.09 11.77
C TRP A 53 -0.45 -9.53 13.15
N SER A 54 -1.37 -9.39 14.12
CA SER A 54 -1.19 -9.87 15.47
C SER A 54 -2.51 -10.37 16.07
N ASP A 55 -2.40 -11.41 16.91
CA ASP A 55 -3.50 -11.97 17.72
C ASP A 55 -3.14 -11.82 19.19
N LEU A 56 -3.22 -10.59 19.67
CA LEU A 56 -2.76 -10.21 21.00
C LEU A 56 -3.95 -9.97 21.95
N ASP A 57 -3.65 -10.13 23.22
CA ASP A 57 -4.49 -9.74 24.34
C ASP A 57 -3.69 -8.83 25.30
N GLU A 58 -4.31 -8.41 26.38
CA GLU A 58 -3.71 -7.50 27.36
C GLU A 58 -2.49 -8.12 28.06
N ASP A 59 -2.44 -9.45 28.19
CA ASP A 59 -1.37 -10.17 28.87
C ASP A 59 -0.17 -10.45 27.98
N THR A 60 -0.38 -10.56 26.67
CA THR A 60 0.66 -10.98 25.70
C THR A 60 1.27 -9.81 24.91
N ALA A 61 0.57 -8.69 24.81
CA ALA A 61 0.95 -7.59 23.93
C ALA A 61 2.36 -7.05 24.20
N ASP A 62 2.70 -6.75 25.44
CA ASP A 62 3.98 -6.12 25.76
C ASP A 62 5.17 -7.04 25.49
N ALA A 63 5.02 -8.34 25.78
CA ALA A 63 6.06 -9.34 25.50
C ALA A 63 6.29 -9.54 24.00
N GLU A 64 5.21 -9.59 23.21
CA GLU A 64 5.31 -9.74 21.75
C GLU A 64 5.86 -8.48 21.08
N ILE A 65 5.48 -7.26 21.54
CA ILE A 65 6.07 -6.01 21.08
C ILE A 65 7.59 -5.99 21.37
N ALA A 66 8.01 -6.34 22.59
CA ALA A 66 9.42 -6.41 22.97
C ALA A 66 10.20 -7.42 22.10
N ALA A 67 9.58 -8.56 21.77
CA ALA A 67 10.19 -9.58 20.91
C ALA A 67 10.41 -9.05 19.48
N GLN A 68 9.46 -8.27 18.91
CA GLN A 68 9.65 -7.66 17.59
C GLN A 68 10.72 -6.57 17.62
N VAL A 69 10.73 -5.71 18.65
CA VAL A 69 11.77 -4.70 18.85
C VAL A 69 13.16 -5.35 18.92
N ALA A 70 13.31 -6.44 19.67
CA ALA A 70 14.58 -7.15 19.77
C ALA A 70 15.01 -7.78 18.43
N HIS A 71 14.05 -8.37 17.69
CA HIS A 71 14.32 -8.99 16.39
C HIS A 71 14.80 -7.97 15.35
N PHE A 72 14.04 -6.90 15.15
CA PHE A 72 14.39 -5.88 14.16
C PHE A 72 15.58 -5.04 14.62
N GLY A 73 15.71 -4.75 15.92
CA GLY A 73 16.83 -4.01 16.48
C GLY A 73 18.20 -4.69 16.33
N ALA A 74 18.22 -6.01 16.17
CA ALA A 74 19.44 -6.78 15.92
C ALA A 74 19.87 -6.82 14.45
N ARG A 75 19.09 -6.23 13.50
CA ARG A 75 19.37 -6.31 12.06
C ARG A 75 20.39 -5.25 11.65
N GLY A 76 21.35 -5.67 10.82
CA GLY A 76 22.33 -4.78 10.18
C GLY A 76 21.75 -4.05 8.96
N GLU A 77 22.48 -3.04 8.47
CA GLU A 77 22.06 -2.26 7.29
C GLU A 77 21.87 -3.14 6.03
N GLU A 78 22.72 -4.14 5.84
CA GLU A 78 22.62 -5.11 4.74
C GLU A 78 21.35 -5.96 4.79
N ASP A 79 20.79 -6.16 5.98
CA ASP A 79 19.52 -6.86 6.22
C ASP A 79 18.29 -5.95 6.17
N GLY A 80 18.45 -4.67 5.79
CA GLY A 80 17.39 -3.67 5.77
C GLY A 80 17.33 -2.75 6.97
N GLY A 81 18.33 -2.87 7.86
CA GLY A 81 18.46 -2.04 9.07
C GLY A 81 17.41 -2.35 10.15
N PRO A 82 17.45 -1.60 11.25
CA PRO A 82 16.59 -1.83 12.40
C PRO A 82 15.20 -1.20 12.25
N GLU A 83 14.99 -0.29 11.27
CA GLU A 83 13.71 0.38 11.11
C GLU A 83 12.63 -0.60 10.66
N PHE A 84 11.50 -0.59 11.34
CA PHE A 84 10.33 -1.37 10.94
C PHE A 84 9.02 -0.70 11.33
N GLU A 85 7.96 -1.09 10.64
CA GLU A 85 6.60 -0.61 10.85
C GLU A 85 5.76 -1.65 11.58
N TRP A 86 4.98 -1.23 12.56
CA TRP A 86 3.80 -1.95 13.01
C TRP A 86 2.58 -1.27 12.40
N LYS A 87 1.99 -1.88 11.39
CA LYS A 87 0.76 -1.36 10.78
C LYS A 87 -0.43 -1.74 11.64
N LEU A 88 -0.89 -0.81 12.46
CA LEU A 88 -2.02 -1.00 13.38
C LEU A 88 -3.34 -0.72 12.67
N TYR A 89 -4.28 -1.64 12.77
CA TYR A 89 -5.64 -1.49 12.26
C TYR A 89 -6.60 -1.17 13.41
N SER A 90 -7.64 -0.38 13.15
CA SER A 90 -8.60 0.07 14.16
C SER A 90 -9.38 -1.05 14.85
N HIS A 91 -9.34 -2.25 14.31
CA HIS A 91 -9.98 -3.45 14.89
C HIS A 91 -8.97 -4.43 15.51
N ASP A 92 -7.68 -4.11 15.52
CA ASP A 92 -6.68 -4.93 16.19
C ASP A 92 -6.86 -4.89 17.72
N ARG A 93 -6.33 -5.91 18.39
CA ARG A 93 -6.41 -6.08 19.84
C ARG A 93 -5.01 -6.12 20.46
N PRO A 94 -4.89 -5.76 21.75
CA PRO A 94 -5.90 -5.14 22.62
C PRO A 94 -6.25 -3.70 22.23
N ALA A 95 -7.32 -3.11 22.78
CA ALA A 95 -7.80 -1.78 22.38
C ALA A 95 -6.76 -0.66 22.63
N ASP A 96 -5.86 -0.85 23.58
CA ASP A 96 -4.76 0.05 23.96
C ASP A 96 -3.43 -0.28 23.24
N LEU A 97 -3.45 -1.16 22.22
CA LEU A 97 -2.23 -1.59 21.51
C LEU A 97 -1.41 -0.39 20.98
N GLY A 98 -2.07 0.66 20.49
CA GLY A 98 -1.39 1.88 20.05
C GLY A 98 -0.63 2.61 21.16
N ASP A 99 -1.15 2.61 22.39
CA ASP A 99 -0.46 3.23 23.54
C ASP A 99 0.73 2.37 23.99
N ARG A 100 0.59 1.04 23.96
CA ARG A 100 1.68 0.11 24.24
C ARG A 100 2.81 0.24 23.22
N LEU A 101 2.49 0.38 21.93
CA LEU A 101 3.49 0.64 20.88
C LEU A 101 4.24 1.96 21.15
N ARG A 102 3.54 3.04 21.54
CA ARG A 102 4.19 4.31 21.91
C ARG A 102 5.13 4.12 23.13
N ALA A 103 4.68 3.39 24.14
CA ALA A 103 5.50 3.09 25.32
C ALA A 103 6.77 2.30 24.96
N ALA A 104 6.72 1.46 23.93
CA ALA A 104 7.85 0.71 23.39
C ALA A 104 8.75 1.52 22.41
N GLY A 105 8.49 2.82 22.24
CA GLY A 105 9.31 3.72 21.44
C GLY A 105 8.91 3.85 19.98
N PHE A 106 7.75 3.34 19.57
CA PHE A 106 7.22 3.58 18.23
C PHE A 106 6.64 5.00 18.12
N VAL A 107 6.81 5.59 16.95
CA VAL A 107 6.23 6.89 16.60
C VAL A 107 5.11 6.68 15.60
N PRO A 108 3.85 7.07 15.92
CA PRO A 108 2.76 6.97 14.96
C PRO A 108 2.92 8.00 13.84
N GLU A 109 2.63 7.59 12.61
CA GLU A 109 2.43 8.48 11.48
C GLU A 109 0.96 8.89 11.32
N ALA A 110 0.64 9.69 10.31
CA ALA A 110 -0.73 10.08 10.04
C ALA A 110 -1.60 8.86 9.74
N PRO A 111 -2.79 8.75 10.34
CA PRO A 111 -3.68 7.64 10.04
C PRO A 111 -4.19 7.70 8.60
N GLU A 112 -4.40 6.53 8.01
CA GLU A 112 -4.97 6.33 6.70
C GLU A 112 -6.28 5.56 6.82
N THR A 113 -7.11 5.66 5.79
CA THR A 113 -8.36 4.88 5.73
C THR A 113 -8.20 3.76 4.72
N LEU A 114 -8.26 2.52 5.18
CA LEU A 114 -8.32 1.37 4.29
C LEU A 114 -9.68 1.34 3.61
N VAL A 115 -9.66 1.52 2.29
CA VAL A 115 -10.85 1.48 1.45
C VAL A 115 -10.74 0.40 0.38
N VAL A 116 -11.88 -0.16 0.00
CA VAL A 116 -11.96 -1.26 -0.98
C VAL A 116 -13.10 -1.03 -1.97
N ALA A 117 -12.91 -1.46 -3.21
CA ALA A 117 -13.98 -1.49 -4.21
C ALA A 117 -13.95 -2.78 -5.02
N ARG A 118 -15.10 -3.20 -5.55
CA ARG A 118 -15.14 -4.27 -6.54
C ARG A 118 -14.46 -3.81 -7.82
N THR A 119 -13.51 -4.58 -8.29
CA THR A 119 -12.77 -4.30 -9.52
C THR A 119 -13.70 -4.13 -10.72
N ALA A 120 -14.71 -4.99 -10.83
CA ALA A 120 -15.66 -4.95 -11.94
C ALA A 120 -16.45 -3.62 -12.01
N ASP A 121 -16.87 -3.07 -10.85
CA ASP A 121 -17.59 -1.80 -10.80
C ASP A 121 -16.72 -0.63 -11.27
N LEU A 122 -15.46 -0.62 -10.88
CA LEU A 122 -14.50 0.41 -11.29
C LEU A 122 -14.05 0.27 -12.76
N ALA A 123 -13.89 -0.96 -13.24
CA ALA A 123 -13.53 -1.23 -14.63
C ALA A 123 -14.63 -0.80 -15.62
N ALA A 124 -15.89 -0.87 -15.17
CA ALA A 124 -17.06 -0.44 -15.94
C ALA A 124 -17.29 1.08 -15.95
N LEU A 125 -16.51 1.85 -15.17
CA LEU A 125 -16.66 3.31 -15.17
C LEU A 125 -16.44 3.88 -16.58
N PRO A 126 -17.37 4.71 -17.09
CA PRO A 126 -17.23 5.40 -18.36
C PRO A 126 -16.27 6.58 -18.22
N VAL A 127 -14.97 6.26 -18.24
CA VAL A 127 -13.92 7.27 -18.09
C VAL A 127 -13.13 7.35 -19.39
N GLU A 128 -13.23 8.49 -20.05
CA GLU A 128 -12.41 8.85 -21.20
C GLU A 128 -11.23 9.72 -20.77
N PRO A 129 -10.08 9.58 -21.45
CA PRO A 129 -8.96 10.49 -21.23
C PRO A 129 -9.39 11.95 -21.45
N PRO A 130 -9.04 12.88 -20.56
CA PRO A 130 -9.18 14.30 -20.86
C PRO A 130 -8.43 14.68 -22.13
N GLU A 131 -8.90 15.74 -22.82
CA GLU A 131 -8.26 16.23 -24.05
C GLU A 131 -6.75 16.45 -23.85
N GLY A 132 -5.96 15.94 -24.78
CA GLY A 132 -4.50 16.03 -24.76
C GLY A 132 -3.82 15.12 -23.74
N ILE A 133 -4.56 14.25 -23.03
CA ILE A 133 -3.99 13.27 -22.08
C ILE A 133 -3.97 11.88 -22.70
N THR A 134 -2.79 11.24 -22.63
CA THR A 134 -2.60 9.83 -23.00
C THR A 134 -2.09 9.04 -21.81
N LEU A 135 -2.28 7.72 -21.82
CA LEU A 135 -1.70 6.82 -20.83
C LEU A 135 -0.48 6.11 -21.43
N ARG A 136 0.59 6.04 -20.63
CA ARG A 136 1.81 5.28 -20.94
C ARG A 136 2.07 4.29 -19.83
N VAL A 137 2.07 2.99 -20.16
CA VAL A 137 2.52 1.93 -19.24
C VAL A 137 4.04 2.06 -19.07
N VAL A 138 4.49 1.87 -17.85
CA VAL A 138 5.90 1.96 -17.46
C VAL A 138 6.46 0.55 -17.33
N THR A 139 7.49 0.27 -18.14
CA THR A 139 8.15 -1.05 -18.22
C THR A 139 9.66 -0.95 -18.13
N ASP A 140 10.21 0.26 -17.97
CA ASP A 140 11.64 0.53 -18.00
C ASP A 140 12.06 1.59 -16.96
N GLU A 141 13.37 1.71 -16.76
CA GLU A 141 13.98 2.67 -15.83
C GLU A 141 13.59 4.11 -16.16
N ALA A 142 13.61 4.49 -17.44
CA ALA A 142 13.25 5.85 -17.86
C ALA A 142 11.80 6.19 -17.49
N GLY A 143 10.88 5.24 -17.62
CA GLY A 143 9.51 5.40 -17.17
C GLY A 143 9.39 5.54 -15.65
N VAL A 144 10.17 4.78 -14.88
CA VAL A 144 10.22 4.90 -13.42
C VAL A 144 10.74 6.28 -13.01
N ASP A 145 11.77 6.81 -13.67
CA ASP A 145 12.31 8.14 -13.40
C ASP A 145 11.27 9.24 -13.64
N LEU A 146 10.47 9.14 -14.71
CA LEU A 146 9.34 10.05 -14.95
C LEU A 146 8.25 9.93 -13.85
N MET A 147 8.01 8.73 -13.32
CA MET A 147 7.09 8.57 -12.19
C MET A 147 7.62 9.24 -10.92
N MET A 148 8.92 9.15 -10.64
CA MET A 148 9.54 9.82 -9.49
C MET A 148 9.50 11.35 -9.65
N GLU A 149 9.66 11.87 -10.86
CA GLU A 149 9.49 13.29 -11.15
C GLU A 149 8.05 13.77 -10.83
N VAL A 150 7.04 13.01 -11.27
CA VAL A 150 5.64 13.28 -10.93
C VAL A 150 5.41 13.21 -9.42
N HIS A 151 5.97 12.20 -8.75
CA HIS A 151 5.87 12.05 -7.30
C HIS A 151 6.41 13.27 -6.57
N HIS A 152 7.61 13.72 -6.94
CA HIS A 152 8.21 14.93 -6.37
C HIS A 152 7.32 16.17 -6.58
N ARG A 153 6.79 16.38 -7.78
CA ARG A 153 5.87 17.50 -8.07
C ARG A 153 4.55 17.42 -7.30
N ALA A 154 4.04 16.20 -7.08
CA ALA A 154 2.75 15.98 -6.43
C ALA A 154 2.81 16.11 -4.90
N PHE A 155 3.91 15.65 -4.29
CA PHE A 155 4.05 15.45 -2.84
C PHE A 155 5.21 16.23 -2.22
N GLY A 156 6.13 16.79 -3.01
CA GLY A 156 7.29 17.55 -2.52
C GLY A 156 8.36 16.69 -1.85
N THR A 157 8.32 15.37 -2.01
CA THR A 157 9.26 14.43 -1.36
C THR A 157 9.99 13.57 -2.38
N GLU A 158 11.25 13.24 -2.09
CA GLU A 158 11.99 12.21 -2.81
C GLU A 158 11.80 10.86 -2.10
N ARG A 159 11.66 9.79 -2.88
CA ARG A 159 11.44 8.44 -2.36
C ARG A 159 12.35 7.43 -3.08
N PRO A 160 13.68 7.46 -2.85
CA PRO A 160 14.62 6.57 -3.54
C PRO A 160 14.31 5.08 -3.31
N ARG A 161 13.82 4.72 -2.13
CA ARG A 161 13.38 3.34 -1.84
C ARG A 161 12.26 2.86 -2.78
N ILE A 162 11.29 3.73 -3.09
CA ILE A 162 10.20 3.39 -4.02
C ILE A 162 10.73 3.17 -5.43
N ARG A 163 11.68 4.00 -5.89
CA ARG A 163 12.33 3.84 -7.18
C ARG A 163 13.00 2.47 -7.31
N GLU A 164 13.83 2.10 -6.35
CA GLU A 164 14.54 0.81 -6.35
C GLU A 164 13.58 -0.38 -6.27
N GLN A 165 12.56 -0.29 -5.42
CA GLN A 165 11.53 -1.32 -5.32
C GLN A 165 10.82 -1.52 -6.67
N MET A 166 10.43 -0.43 -7.34
CA MET A 166 9.78 -0.51 -8.66
C MET A 166 10.68 -1.13 -9.72
N LEU A 167 11.96 -0.75 -9.77
CA LEU A 167 12.93 -1.33 -10.70
C LEU A 167 13.12 -2.83 -10.43
N THR A 168 13.18 -3.23 -9.18
CA THR A 168 13.29 -4.64 -8.79
C THR A 168 12.05 -5.42 -9.24
N LEU A 169 10.84 -4.93 -8.95
CA LEU A 169 9.59 -5.59 -9.37
C LEU A 169 9.47 -5.67 -10.89
N LEU A 170 9.77 -4.59 -11.62
CA LEU A 170 9.72 -4.60 -13.09
C LEU A 170 10.72 -5.58 -13.72
N ARG A 171 11.87 -5.80 -13.09
CA ARG A 171 12.89 -6.73 -13.57
C ARG A 171 12.56 -8.18 -13.21
N ASP A 172 12.23 -8.43 -11.96
CA ASP A 172 12.20 -9.78 -11.39
C ASP A 172 10.78 -10.38 -11.37
N GLU A 173 9.75 -9.52 -11.26
CA GLU A 173 8.33 -9.93 -11.14
C GLU A 173 7.38 -9.00 -11.92
N PRO A 174 7.61 -8.78 -13.25
CA PRO A 174 6.86 -7.77 -14.02
C PRO A 174 5.34 -8.00 -14.04
N ASP A 175 4.90 -9.24 -13.84
CA ASP A 175 3.47 -9.58 -13.79
C ASP A 175 2.80 -9.17 -12.47
N THR A 176 3.55 -8.78 -11.46
CA THR A 176 3.02 -8.38 -10.14
C THR A 176 2.81 -6.88 -10.00
N ILE A 177 3.24 -6.09 -10.97
CA ILE A 177 3.13 -4.63 -10.95
C ILE A 177 2.49 -4.10 -12.24
N GLU A 178 1.61 -3.13 -12.10
CA GLU A 178 1.15 -2.25 -13.17
C GLU A 178 1.51 -0.82 -12.82
N ALA A 179 2.40 -0.21 -13.56
CA ALA A 179 2.83 1.17 -13.37
C ALA A 179 2.42 2.00 -14.59
N VAL A 180 1.80 3.17 -14.37
CA VAL A 180 1.20 3.96 -15.44
C VAL A 180 1.42 5.45 -15.23
N LEU A 181 1.75 6.14 -16.31
CA LEU A 181 1.83 7.60 -16.41
C LEU A 181 0.65 8.16 -17.21
N ALA A 182 0.09 9.28 -16.77
CA ALA A 182 -0.69 10.15 -17.65
C ALA A 182 0.23 11.24 -18.20
N MET A 183 0.21 11.37 -19.53
CA MET A 183 1.09 12.26 -20.28
C MET A 183 0.28 13.37 -20.95
N ALA A 184 0.77 14.60 -20.88
CA ALA A 184 0.29 15.73 -21.70
C ALA A 184 1.35 16.06 -22.76
N GLY A 185 1.21 15.48 -23.95
CA GLY A 185 2.31 15.38 -24.89
C GLY A 185 3.46 14.60 -24.27
N ASP A 186 4.65 15.18 -24.23
CA ASP A 186 5.85 14.55 -23.63
C ASP A 186 6.00 14.82 -22.12
N VAL A 187 5.07 15.58 -21.50
CA VAL A 187 5.15 15.96 -20.08
C VAL A 187 4.38 14.96 -19.23
N PRO A 188 5.03 14.28 -18.25
CA PRO A 188 4.34 13.43 -17.30
C PRO A 188 3.59 14.32 -16.27
N VAL A 189 2.29 14.09 -16.12
CA VAL A 189 1.41 14.94 -15.30
C VAL A 189 0.77 14.23 -14.13
N SER A 190 0.67 12.91 -14.21
CA SER A 190 0.18 12.07 -13.12
C SER A 190 0.80 10.69 -13.22
N ALA A 191 1.00 10.04 -12.08
CA ALA A 191 1.56 8.70 -12.01
C ALA A 191 0.78 7.86 -11.00
N ALA A 192 0.76 6.55 -11.21
CA ALA A 192 0.19 5.61 -10.26
C ALA A 192 0.74 4.21 -10.51
N ARG A 193 0.78 3.38 -9.47
CA ARG A 193 1.06 1.95 -9.60
C ARG A 193 -0.01 1.11 -8.93
N MET A 194 -0.06 -0.15 -9.30
CA MET A 194 -0.87 -1.20 -8.70
C MET A 194 0.01 -2.42 -8.49
N GLU A 195 -0.06 -3.01 -7.33
CA GLU A 195 0.66 -4.22 -6.97
C GLU A 195 -0.34 -5.38 -6.82
N MET A 196 -0.02 -6.51 -7.44
CA MET A 196 -0.90 -7.66 -7.58
C MET A 196 -0.16 -8.90 -7.10
N ARG A 197 -0.59 -9.48 -5.98
CA ARG A 197 0.01 -10.72 -5.48
C ARG A 197 -0.64 -11.93 -6.15
N PRO A 198 0.13 -12.90 -6.63
CA PRO A 198 -0.42 -14.13 -7.19
C PRO A 198 -1.37 -14.82 -6.20
N GLY A 199 -2.56 -15.17 -6.67
CA GLY A 199 -3.57 -15.87 -5.86
C GLY A 199 -4.34 -15.00 -4.86
N SER A 200 -3.99 -13.71 -4.69
CA SER A 200 -4.76 -12.79 -3.83
C SER A 200 -6.01 -12.28 -4.53
N ALA A 201 -7.08 -12.12 -3.76
CA ALA A 201 -8.29 -11.44 -4.21
C ALA A 201 -8.14 -9.90 -4.26
N PHE A 202 -7.03 -9.36 -3.79
CA PHE A 202 -6.82 -7.92 -3.65
C PHE A 202 -5.62 -7.44 -4.48
N ALA A 203 -5.79 -6.32 -5.18
CA ALA A 203 -4.69 -5.54 -5.72
C ALA A 203 -4.60 -4.19 -5.01
N GLY A 204 -3.39 -3.81 -4.62
CA GLY A 204 -3.11 -2.56 -3.92
C GLY A 204 -2.87 -1.41 -4.89
N LEU A 205 -3.55 -0.28 -4.70
CA LEU A 205 -3.32 0.94 -5.46
C LEU A 205 -2.40 1.88 -4.70
N TRP A 206 -1.25 2.21 -5.28
CA TRP A 206 -0.19 2.96 -4.63
C TRP A 206 0.25 4.19 -5.45
N GLY A 207 0.82 5.17 -4.76
CA GLY A 207 1.57 6.27 -5.38
C GLY A 207 0.75 7.13 -6.35
N GLY A 208 -0.57 7.12 -6.26
CA GLY A 208 -1.45 7.90 -7.11
C GLY A 208 -1.28 9.40 -6.85
N GLY A 209 -0.50 10.10 -7.67
CA GLY A 209 -0.24 11.52 -7.56
C GLY A 209 -0.45 12.26 -8.87
N THR A 210 -1.03 13.47 -8.78
CA THR A 210 -1.21 14.37 -9.92
C THR A 210 -0.54 15.70 -9.62
N ALA A 211 0.30 16.19 -10.54
CA ALA A 211 0.95 17.48 -10.42
C ALA A 211 -0.09 18.60 -10.19
N PRO A 212 0.15 19.57 -9.29
CA PRO A 212 -0.85 20.51 -8.82
C PRO A 212 -1.66 21.20 -9.93
N GLN A 213 -1.00 21.68 -10.99
CA GLN A 213 -1.62 22.37 -12.12
C GLN A 213 -2.51 21.49 -13.01
N TRP A 214 -2.48 20.17 -12.79
CA TRP A 214 -3.27 19.18 -13.54
C TRP A 214 -4.38 18.54 -12.70
N ARG A 215 -4.51 18.94 -11.43
CA ARG A 215 -5.58 18.48 -10.54
C ARG A 215 -6.96 18.98 -11.01
N GLY A 216 -8.02 18.29 -10.57
CA GLY A 216 -9.40 18.66 -10.91
C GLY A 216 -9.84 18.33 -12.35
N ARG A 217 -8.99 17.71 -13.17
CA ARG A 217 -9.27 17.38 -14.58
C ARG A 217 -9.67 15.92 -14.83
N GLY A 218 -9.96 15.15 -13.78
CA GLY A 218 -10.36 13.74 -13.92
C GLY A 218 -9.21 12.73 -14.14
N ILE A 219 -7.95 13.17 -14.18
CA ILE A 219 -6.78 12.31 -14.47
C ILE A 219 -6.63 11.21 -13.41
N TYR A 220 -6.79 11.53 -12.13
CA TYR A 220 -6.71 10.52 -11.07
C TYR A 220 -7.78 9.42 -11.26
N ARG A 221 -9.03 9.81 -11.59
CA ARG A 221 -10.12 8.88 -11.90
C ARG A 221 -9.78 7.99 -13.11
N LEU A 222 -9.16 8.56 -14.14
CA LEU A 222 -8.67 7.83 -15.32
C LEU A 222 -7.66 6.74 -14.92
N LEU A 223 -6.68 7.10 -14.06
CA LEU A 223 -5.68 6.13 -13.58
C LEU A 223 -6.28 5.03 -12.70
N VAL A 224 -7.31 5.34 -11.91
CA VAL A 224 -8.04 4.29 -11.14
C VAL A 224 -8.77 3.36 -12.09
N ALA A 225 -9.52 3.89 -13.07
CA ALA A 225 -10.26 3.08 -14.03
C ALA A 225 -9.34 2.20 -14.92
N HIS A 226 -8.18 2.74 -15.34
CA HIS A 226 -7.18 1.96 -16.08
C HIS A 226 -6.71 0.74 -15.28
N ARG A 227 -6.26 0.95 -14.04
CA ARG A 227 -5.78 -0.13 -13.17
C ARG A 227 -6.88 -1.13 -12.85
N ALA A 228 -8.12 -0.67 -12.69
CA ALA A 228 -9.27 -1.56 -12.51
C ALA A 228 -9.51 -2.46 -13.72
N ARG A 229 -9.36 -1.95 -14.95
CA ARG A 229 -9.47 -2.77 -16.18
C ARG A 229 -8.36 -3.82 -16.25
N VAL A 230 -7.14 -3.46 -15.88
CA VAL A 230 -6.01 -4.42 -15.80
C VAL A 230 -6.28 -5.50 -14.75
N ALA A 231 -6.70 -5.13 -13.55
CA ALA A 231 -7.04 -6.07 -12.48
C ALA A 231 -8.21 -6.99 -12.86
N ALA A 232 -9.25 -6.45 -13.53
CA ALA A 232 -10.39 -7.22 -14.04
C ALA A 232 -9.96 -8.28 -15.08
N ALA A 233 -9.06 -7.90 -16.00
CA ALA A 233 -8.51 -8.83 -16.98
C ALA A 233 -7.69 -9.97 -16.34
N ARG A 234 -7.20 -9.76 -15.12
CA ARG A 234 -6.48 -10.77 -14.32
C ARG A 234 -7.38 -11.48 -13.29
N ASN A 235 -8.71 -11.26 -13.35
CA ASN A 235 -9.70 -11.83 -12.45
C ASN A 235 -9.46 -11.50 -10.95
N ILE A 236 -8.90 -10.34 -10.64
CA ILE A 236 -8.73 -9.85 -9.28
C ILE A 236 -10.03 -9.17 -8.83
N PRO A 237 -10.73 -9.68 -7.79
CA PRO A 237 -12.06 -9.20 -7.41
C PRO A 237 -12.07 -7.79 -6.81
N TYR A 238 -11.03 -7.41 -6.07
CA TYR A 238 -11.02 -6.19 -5.26
C TYR A 238 -9.79 -5.33 -5.50
N LEU A 239 -10.00 -4.01 -5.53
CA LEU A 239 -8.95 -3.02 -5.41
C LEU A 239 -8.98 -2.41 -4.02
N GLN A 240 -7.83 -2.29 -3.37
CA GLN A 240 -7.69 -1.69 -2.05
C GLN A 240 -6.72 -0.51 -2.07
N VAL A 241 -6.91 0.43 -1.15
CA VAL A 241 -6.07 1.62 -0.95
C VAL A 241 -6.01 1.98 0.52
N ASP A 242 -4.83 2.22 1.05
CA ASP A 242 -4.66 3.02 2.27
C ASP A 242 -4.76 4.49 1.86
N ALA A 243 -5.93 5.06 2.04
CA ALA A 243 -6.27 6.39 1.54
C ALA A 243 -5.91 7.48 2.55
N SER A 244 -5.14 8.46 2.11
CA SER A 244 -4.93 9.70 2.86
C SER A 244 -6.23 10.53 2.95
N ALA A 245 -6.24 11.52 3.85
CA ALA A 245 -7.37 12.45 3.99
C ALA A 245 -7.73 13.15 2.67
N ASP A 246 -6.76 13.39 1.78
CA ASP A 246 -6.98 14.05 0.49
C ASP A 246 -7.59 13.09 -0.55
N SER A 247 -7.14 11.83 -0.58
CA SER A 247 -7.57 10.85 -1.59
C SER A 247 -8.89 10.16 -1.22
N ARG A 248 -9.16 9.96 0.06
CA ARG A 248 -10.35 9.28 0.56
C ARG A 248 -11.66 9.82 -0.02
N PRO A 249 -11.97 11.14 -0.02
CA PRO A 249 -13.23 11.64 -0.58
C PRO A 249 -13.37 11.39 -2.07
N ILE A 250 -12.26 11.29 -2.81
CA ILE A 250 -12.26 10.98 -4.24
C ILE A 250 -12.60 9.50 -4.44
N LEU A 251 -11.97 8.62 -3.68
CA LEU A 251 -12.19 7.17 -3.75
C LEU A 251 -13.61 6.78 -3.33
N GLU A 252 -14.14 7.37 -2.25
CA GLU A 252 -15.53 7.14 -1.83
C GLU A 252 -16.54 7.53 -2.93
N ARG A 253 -16.32 8.66 -3.64
CA ARG A 253 -17.15 9.04 -4.81
C ARG A 253 -17.01 8.09 -5.99
N LEU A 254 -15.93 7.34 -6.08
CA LEU A 254 -15.74 6.28 -7.09
C LEU A 254 -16.36 4.94 -6.69
N GLY A 255 -16.91 4.84 -5.48
CA GLY A 255 -17.60 3.64 -4.99
C GLY A 255 -16.77 2.77 -4.06
N PHE A 256 -15.62 3.26 -3.57
CA PHE A 256 -14.89 2.56 -2.51
C PHE A 256 -15.64 2.64 -1.18
N GLY A 257 -15.73 1.51 -0.50
CA GLY A 257 -16.24 1.39 0.87
C GLY A 257 -15.09 1.32 1.88
N VAL A 258 -15.37 1.74 3.12
CA VAL A 258 -14.39 1.77 4.21
C VAL A 258 -14.34 0.41 4.90
N LEU A 259 -13.15 -0.18 5.03
CA LEU A 259 -12.90 -1.39 5.84
C LEU A 259 -12.42 -1.06 7.26
N GLY A 260 -11.69 0.02 7.44
CA GLY A 260 -11.14 0.43 8.72
C GLY A 260 -10.19 1.62 8.60
N VAL A 261 -9.59 1.98 9.72
CA VAL A 261 -8.50 2.95 9.78
C VAL A 261 -7.21 2.20 10.07
N THR A 262 -6.13 2.58 9.40
CA THR A 262 -4.79 2.07 9.66
C THR A 262 -3.91 3.20 10.18
N THR A 263 -2.98 2.88 11.06
CA THR A 263 -1.99 3.83 11.54
C THR A 263 -0.61 3.14 11.51
N PRO A 264 0.31 3.64 10.68
CA PRO A 264 1.70 3.18 10.72
C PRO A 264 2.36 3.61 12.04
N TYR A 265 2.94 2.67 12.76
CA TYR A 265 3.77 2.93 13.93
C TYR A 265 5.20 2.55 13.57
N ILE A 266 6.10 3.54 13.53
CA ILE A 266 7.48 3.34 13.07
C ILE A 266 8.44 3.26 14.26
N TRP A 267 9.22 2.19 14.33
CA TRP A 267 10.32 2.06 15.26
C TRP A 267 11.66 2.19 14.50
N ARG A 268 12.53 3.11 14.95
CA ARG A 268 13.77 3.46 14.23
C ARG A 268 15.05 3.02 14.92
N GLY A 269 14.96 2.14 15.90
CA GLY A 269 16.08 1.80 16.73
C GLY A 269 16.26 2.78 17.89
N THR A 270 16.90 2.34 18.95
CA THR A 270 17.43 3.25 19.97
C THR A 270 18.67 3.90 19.39
N ARG A 271 18.63 5.21 19.05
CA ARG A 271 19.87 5.94 18.81
C ARG A 271 20.72 5.85 20.09
N PRO A 272 22.02 5.50 19.96
CA PRO A 272 22.95 5.58 21.08
C PRO A 272 23.08 7.03 21.59
#